data_9e0732f0b9331254b4eb7f9c542152e4
#
_entry.id   9e0732f0b9331254b4eb7f9c542152e4
#
_cell.length_a   1.000
_cell.length_b   1.000
_cell.length_c   1.000
_cell.angle_alpha   90.00
_cell.angle_beta   90.00
_cell.angle_gamma   90.00
#
_symmetry.space_group_name_H-M   'P 1'
#
loop_
_entity.id
_entity.type
_entity.pdbx_description
1 polymer ?
#
loop_
_entity_poly.entity_id
_entity_poly.type
_entity_poly.pdbx_seq_one_letter_code
_entity_poly.pdbx_strand_id
1 'polypeptide(L)'
;MRIHVLSDLHQEFGEVDVPTVECDCVVLAGDVSTKHHGLKWIRRRFPAVPVIYICGNHEFYGEKLPKLTKRLREEAEGTNVHFLEDGFLTIGGIHFFACTLWTDLALHGDWFTGVVEAGTTMNDYKRIRISTQGYRHLAPRDTRRLHMASLEAMRQFFASHDPAHSVIVSHHAPSMRSLPENRRSEPISCAYASHLDGFIEQHQPQLWVHGHIHHSSDYRIGRTRVLTNPRGYPEEPNRSFVPNLVVSVDADAAHRSELSRPLRKTVRKNVRP
;
A
#
# COMPACT_ATOMS: atom_id res chain seq x y z
N MET A 1 0.53 5.00 -18.17
CA MET A 1 -0.62 4.32 -17.54
C MET A 1 -1.27 5.27 -16.56
N ARG A 2 -2.60 5.39 -16.58
CA ARG A 2 -3.39 6.22 -15.66
C ARG A 2 -4.06 5.35 -14.60
N ILE A 3 -3.83 5.65 -13.34
CA ILE A 3 -4.27 4.87 -12.18
C ILE A 3 -5.27 5.69 -11.38
N HIS A 4 -6.49 5.21 -11.20
CA HIS A 4 -7.47 5.79 -10.27
C HIS A 4 -7.16 5.27 -8.86
N VAL A 5 -6.85 6.16 -7.92
CA VAL A 5 -6.36 5.82 -6.57
C VAL A 5 -7.40 6.12 -5.51
N LEU A 6 -7.78 5.10 -4.75
CA LEU A 6 -8.75 5.18 -3.65
C LEU A 6 -8.27 4.31 -2.47
N SER A 7 -8.60 4.72 -1.25
CA SER A 7 -8.45 3.91 -0.04
C SER A 7 -9.46 4.32 1.05
N ASP A 8 -9.59 3.49 2.07
CA ASP A 8 -10.35 3.78 3.29
C ASP A 8 -11.78 4.26 3.01
N LEU A 9 -12.46 3.54 2.10
CA LEU A 9 -13.84 3.89 1.69
C LEU A 9 -14.86 3.55 2.76
N HIS A 10 -14.58 2.56 3.60
CA HIS A 10 -15.40 2.15 4.74
C HIS A 10 -16.89 1.97 4.41
N GLN A 11 -17.16 1.16 3.38
CA GLN A 11 -18.53 0.86 2.91
C GLN A 11 -19.43 0.22 3.99
N GLU A 12 -18.83 -0.31 5.06
CA GLU A 12 -19.55 -0.83 6.21
C GLU A 12 -20.37 0.21 6.97
N PHE A 13 -20.05 1.51 6.78
CA PHE A 13 -20.79 2.62 7.37
C PHE A 13 -21.78 3.28 6.40
N GLY A 14 -21.87 2.79 5.18
CA GLY A 14 -22.76 3.31 4.15
C GLY A 14 -22.09 3.31 2.78
N GLU A 15 -22.89 3.13 1.74
CA GLU A 15 -22.38 3.06 0.39
C GLU A 15 -21.81 4.41 -0.05
N VAL A 16 -20.61 4.36 -0.62
CA VAL A 16 -19.89 5.53 -1.13
C VAL A 16 -20.06 5.59 -2.63
N ASP A 17 -20.55 6.71 -3.12
CA ASP A 17 -20.55 6.98 -4.54
C ASP A 17 -19.17 7.49 -4.97
N VAL A 18 -18.55 6.75 -5.89
CA VAL A 18 -17.27 7.10 -6.50
C VAL A 18 -17.52 7.37 -7.97
N PRO A 19 -17.10 8.51 -8.52
CA PRO A 19 -17.37 8.85 -9.93
C PRO A 19 -16.67 7.87 -10.88
N THR A 20 -17.24 7.69 -12.06
CA THR A 20 -16.55 7.01 -13.16
C THR A 20 -15.50 7.95 -13.74
N VAL A 21 -14.28 7.48 -13.83
CA VAL A 21 -13.16 8.22 -14.42
C VAL A 21 -12.49 7.40 -15.51
N GLU A 22 -11.92 8.07 -16.48
CA GLU A 22 -11.15 7.41 -17.51
C GLU A 22 -9.76 7.05 -16.96
N CYS A 23 -9.49 5.75 -16.78
CA CYS A 23 -8.26 5.21 -16.25
C CYS A 23 -7.95 3.83 -16.85
N ASP A 24 -6.70 3.40 -16.77
CA ASP A 24 -6.24 2.11 -17.26
C ASP A 24 -6.38 1.03 -16.17
N CYS A 25 -6.32 1.40 -14.90
CA CYS A 25 -6.63 0.53 -13.77
C CYS A 25 -7.07 1.33 -12.54
N VAL A 26 -7.69 0.64 -11.58
CA VAL A 26 -8.06 1.19 -10.27
C VAL A 26 -7.19 0.53 -9.20
N VAL A 27 -6.69 1.30 -8.25
CA VAL A 27 -6.01 0.83 -7.04
C VAL A 27 -6.88 1.13 -5.84
N LEU A 28 -7.24 0.09 -5.10
CA LEU A 28 -7.96 0.15 -3.83
C LEU A 28 -6.99 -0.30 -2.72
N ALA A 29 -6.41 0.67 -2.03
CA ALA A 29 -5.35 0.43 -1.04
C ALA A 29 -5.89 0.08 0.36
N GLY A 30 -6.87 -0.85 0.43
CA GLY A 30 -7.45 -1.40 1.65
C GLY A 30 -8.57 -0.57 2.27
N ASP A 31 -9.19 -1.15 3.29
CA ASP A 31 -10.33 -0.59 4.03
C ASP A 31 -11.49 -0.15 3.11
N VAL A 32 -11.76 -0.98 2.10
CA VAL A 32 -12.92 -0.79 1.23
C VAL A 32 -14.21 -1.11 2.00
N SER A 33 -14.21 -2.22 2.75
CA SER A 33 -15.30 -2.65 3.63
C SER A 33 -14.82 -3.76 4.55
N THR A 34 -15.58 -4.09 5.58
CA THR A 34 -15.25 -5.27 6.40
C THR A 34 -15.41 -6.58 5.64
N LYS A 35 -14.60 -7.58 5.99
CA LYS A 35 -14.64 -8.95 5.49
C LYS A 35 -14.42 -9.00 3.95
N HIS A 36 -15.24 -9.78 3.25
CA HIS A 36 -15.23 -9.89 1.79
C HIS A 36 -16.26 -8.98 1.11
N HIS A 37 -17.00 -8.18 1.87
CA HIS A 37 -18.12 -7.40 1.35
C HIS A 37 -17.70 -6.36 0.30
N GLY A 38 -16.50 -5.82 0.42
CA GLY A 38 -15.93 -4.87 -0.54
C GLY A 38 -15.88 -5.42 -1.97
N LEU A 39 -15.58 -6.72 -2.12
CA LEU A 39 -15.42 -7.34 -3.45
C LEU A 39 -16.68 -7.24 -4.32
N LYS A 40 -17.87 -7.41 -3.72
CA LYS A 40 -19.14 -7.28 -4.44
C LYS A 40 -19.38 -5.85 -4.94
N TRP A 41 -19.07 -4.86 -4.11
CA TRP A 41 -19.16 -3.45 -4.47
C TRP A 41 -18.15 -3.11 -5.57
N ILE A 42 -16.91 -3.55 -5.45
CA ILE A 42 -15.83 -3.32 -6.43
C ILE A 42 -16.27 -3.80 -7.82
N ARG A 43 -16.74 -5.04 -7.92
CA ARG A 43 -17.19 -5.63 -9.19
C ARG A 43 -18.36 -4.89 -9.83
N ARG A 44 -19.29 -4.38 -9.02
CA ARG A 44 -20.43 -3.57 -9.50
C ARG A 44 -19.97 -2.19 -9.97
N ARG A 45 -19.04 -1.60 -9.23
CA ARG A 45 -18.59 -0.22 -9.47
C ARG A 45 -17.61 -0.10 -10.62
N PHE A 46 -16.74 -1.08 -10.80
CA PHE A 46 -15.69 -1.11 -11.81
C PHE A 46 -15.77 -2.36 -12.70
N PRO A 47 -16.84 -2.56 -13.49
CA PRO A 47 -17.07 -3.83 -14.16
C PRO A 47 -16.11 -4.12 -15.33
N ALA A 48 -15.48 -3.09 -15.91
CA ALA A 48 -14.71 -3.22 -17.15
C ALA A 48 -13.21 -2.88 -17.00
N VAL A 49 -12.81 -2.27 -15.87
CA VAL A 49 -11.42 -1.82 -15.65
C VAL A 49 -10.73 -2.79 -14.70
N PRO A 50 -9.47 -3.18 -14.94
CA PRO A 50 -8.69 -3.94 -13.98
C PRO A 50 -8.62 -3.23 -12.62
N VAL A 51 -8.86 -3.95 -11.53
CA VAL A 51 -8.83 -3.42 -10.18
C VAL A 51 -7.78 -4.17 -9.36
N ILE A 52 -6.80 -3.47 -8.83
CA ILE A 52 -5.87 -3.99 -7.82
C ILE A 52 -6.48 -3.72 -6.45
N TYR A 53 -6.72 -4.76 -5.70
CA TYR A 53 -7.35 -4.70 -4.38
C TYR A 53 -6.51 -5.42 -3.34
N ILE A 54 -6.26 -4.77 -2.21
CA ILE A 54 -5.62 -5.33 -1.02
C ILE A 54 -6.54 -5.21 0.19
N CYS A 55 -6.28 -6.00 1.24
CA CYS A 55 -6.88 -5.75 2.53
C CYS A 55 -6.23 -4.56 3.25
N GLY A 56 -7.06 -3.78 3.96
CA GLY A 56 -6.60 -3.05 5.11
C GLY A 56 -6.85 -3.85 6.39
N ASN A 57 -6.81 -3.20 7.54
CA ASN A 57 -7.11 -3.88 8.81
C ASN A 57 -8.62 -4.13 8.99
N HIS A 58 -9.51 -3.28 8.43
CA HIS A 58 -10.95 -3.42 8.56
C HIS A 58 -11.51 -4.65 7.82
N GLU A 59 -10.94 -5.06 6.69
CA GLU A 59 -11.33 -6.31 6.05
C GLU A 59 -11.23 -7.49 7.02
N PHE A 60 -10.25 -7.50 7.92
CA PHE A 60 -10.05 -8.59 8.88
C PHE A 60 -10.94 -8.52 10.11
N TYR A 61 -11.72 -7.43 10.34
CA TYR A 61 -12.56 -7.31 11.52
C TYR A 61 -13.67 -8.37 11.56
N GLY A 62 -13.65 -9.17 12.62
CA GLY A 62 -14.54 -10.32 12.79
C GLY A 62 -14.16 -11.55 11.96
N GLU A 63 -12.99 -11.52 11.32
CA GLU A 63 -12.47 -12.56 10.46
C GLU A 63 -11.17 -13.20 10.99
N LYS A 64 -10.59 -14.08 10.22
CA LYS A 64 -9.43 -14.89 10.58
C LYS A 64 -8.34 -14.81 9.53
N LEU A 65 -7.13 -14.49 9.95
CA LEU A 65 -5.93 -14.62 9.14
C LEU A 65 -5.44 -16.09 9.16
N PRO A 66 -5.03 -16.68 8.04
CA PRO A 66 -5.06 -16.19 6.65
C PRO A 66 -6.35 -16.58 5.89
N LYS A 67 -7.40 -17.04 6.58
CA LYS A 67 -8.61 -17.58 5.94
C LYS A 67 -9.31 -16.58 5.03
N LEU A 68 -9.37 -15.30 5.43
CA LEU A 68 -10.00 -14.25 4.63
C LEU A 68 -9.24 -14.01 3.32
N THR A 69 -7.91 -13.89 3.38
CA THR A 69 -7.09 -13.65 2.17
C THR A 69 -7.21 -14.77 1.15
N LYS A 70 -7.29 -16.03 1.62
CA LYS A 70 -7.57 -17.18 0.75
C LYS A 70 -8.94 -17.05 0.07
N ARG A 71 -9.98 -16.74 0.86
CA ARG A 71 -11.34 -16.53 0.36
C ARG A 71 -11.43 -15.42 -0.68
N LEU A 72 -10.79 -14.27 -0.42
CA LEU A 72 -10.80 -13.14 -1.36
C LEU A 72 -10.11 -13.50 -2.68
N ARG A 73 -9.01 -14.27 -2.65
CA ARG A 73 -8.38 -14.77 -3.88
C ARG A 73 -9.33 -15.66 -4.68
N GLU A 74 -9.98 -16.62 -4.01
CA GLU A 74 -10.93 -17.55 -4.63
C GLU A 74 -12.15 -16.81 -5.24
N GLU A 75 -12.70 -15.82 -4.53
CA GLU A 75 -13.85 -15.04 -5.00
C GLU A 75 -13.48 -14.03 -6.11
N ALA A 76 -12.23 -13.60 -6.18
CA ALA A 76 -11.74 -12.70 -7.22
C ALA A 76 -11.32 -13.44 -8.51
N GLU A 77 -11.08 -14.74 -8.43
CA GLU A 77 -10.61 -15.53 -9.57
C GLU A 77 -11.59 -15.46 -10.75
N GLY A 78 -11.05 -15.29 -11.97
CA GLY A 78 -11.84 -15.17 -13.20
C GLY A 78 -12.60 -13.84 -13.33
N THR A 79 -12.37 -12.87 -12.46
CA THR A 79 -12.94 -11.51 -12.54
C THR A 79 -11.89 -10.49 -12.98
N ASN A 80 -12.30 -9.23 -13.13
CA ASN A 80 -11.39 -8.12 -13.37
C ASN A 80 -10.74 -7.57 -12.07
N VAL A 81 -11.01 -8.19 -10.91
CA VAL A 81 -10.43 -7.80 -9.63
C VAL A 81 -9.24 -8.69 -9.31
N HIS A 82 -8.08 -8.08 -9.18
CA HIS A 82 -6.83 -8.74 -8.80
C HIS A 82 -6.60 -8.49 -7.31
N PHE A 83 -7.04 -9.45 -6.48
CA PHE A 83 -6.77 -9.41 -5.04
C PHE A 83 -5.32 -9.85 -4.77
N LEU A 84 -4.54 -8.98 -4.14
CA LEU A 84 -3.14 -9.24 -3.82
C LEU A 84 -2.90 -9.17 -2.31
N GLU A 85 -2.05 -10.06 -1.81
CA GLU A 85 -1.45 -10.04 -0.48
C GLU A 85 -0.08 -10.70 -0.59
N ASP A 86 0.98 -9.94 -0.40
CA ASP A 86 2.37 -10.30 -0.66
C ASP A 86 2.58 -10.86 -2.07
N GLY A 87 1.93 -10.24 -3.04
CA GLY A 87 1.90 -10.70 -4.42
C GLY A 87 2.07 -9.58 -5.42
N PHE A 88 2.26 -9.95 -6.67
CA PHE A 88 2.45 -9.00 -7.76
C PHE A 88 1.69 -9.40 -9.02
N LEU A 89 1.48 -8.42 -9.90
CA LEU A 89 1.00 -8.62 -11.27
C LEU A 89 1.53 -7.52 -12.19
N THR A 90 1.45 -7.75 -13.49
CA THR A 90 1.84 -6.77 -14.50
C THR A 90 0.64 -6.36 -15.33
N ILE A 91 0.38 -5.06 -15.43
CA ILE A 91 -0.65 -4.48 -16.30
C ILE A 91 0.02 -3.42 -17.18
N GLY A 92 -0.11 -3.55 -18.50
CA GLY A 92 0.39 -2.54 -19.46
C GLY A 92 1.86 -2.18 -19.29
N GLY A 93 2.72 -3.14 -18.93
CA GLY A 93 4.16 -2.94 -18.72
C GLY A 93 4.54 -2.37 -17.35
N ILE A 94 3.58 -2.08 -16.47
CA ILE A 94 3.83 -1.67 -15.09
C ILE A 94 3.67 -2.86 -14.16
N HIS A 95 4.63 -3.06 -13.26
CA HIS A 95 4.68 -4.12 -12.26
C HIS A 95 4.13 -3.61 -10.94
N PHE A 96 3.04 -4.21 -10.45
CA PHE A 96 2.44 -3.85 -9.18
C PHE A 96 2.77 -4.91 -8.14
N PHE A 97 3.40 -4.52 -7.04
CA PHE A 97 3.47 -5.35 -5.83
C PHE A 97 2.51 -4.79 -4.79
N ALA A 98 1.74 -5.67 -4.12
CA ALA A 98 0.71 -5.21 -3.22
C ALA A 98 0.56 -6.10 -1.97
N CYS A 99 0.33 -5.48 -0.81
CA CYS A 99 0.20 -6.14 0.49
C CYS A 99 -0.50 -5.24 1.51
N THR A 100 -1.06 -5.84 2.57
CA THR A 100 -1.54 -5.07 3.74
C THR A 100 -0.37 -4.31 4.40
N LEU A 101 0.83 -4.84 4.35
CA LEU A 101 2.09 -4.39 4.93
C LEU A 101 2.11 -4.48 6.46
N TRP A 102 1.05 -4.06 7.18
CA TRP A 102 1.10 -3.86 8.63
C TRP A 102 2.25 -2.91 9.01
N THR A 103 2.71 -2.95 10.28
CA THR A 103 3.87 -2.17 10.72
C THR A 103 4.84 -3.03 11.54
N ASP A 104 6.09 -2.59 11.63
CA ASP A 104 7.09 -3.19 12.51
C ASP A 104 6.96 -2.73 13.96
N LEU A 105 6.06 -1.77 14.21
CA LEU A 105 5.83 -1.11 15.51
C LEU A 105 7.08 -0.38 16.05
N ALA A 106 8.04 -0.08 15.19
CA ALA A 106 9.32 0.52 15.57
C ALA A 106 9.50 1.96 15.05
N LEU A 107 8.42 2.65 14.67
CA LEU A 107 8.46 4.00 14.09
C LEU A 107 9.32 4.98 14.92
N HIS A 108 9.31 4.84 16.24
CA HIS A 108 10.07 5.66 17.19
C HIS A 108 11.37 4.98 17.69
N GLY A 109 11.81 3.91 17.03
CA GLY A 109 13.05 3.19 17.35
C GLY A 109 12.88 2.00 18.32
N ASP A 110 11.88 2.04 19.20
CA ASP A 110 11.62 0.96 20.18
C ASP A 110 10.33 0.21 19.86
N TRP A 111 10.48 -0.99 19.30
CA TRP A 111 9.35 -1.85 18.98
C TRP A 111 8.65 -2.46 20.20
N PHE A 112 9.32 -2.57 21.36
CA PHE A 112 8.70 -3.10 22.59
C PHE A 112 7.64 -2.14 23.11
N THR A 113 7.97 -0.86 23.20
CA THR A 113 6.99 0.18 23.54
C THR A 113 5.86 0.21 22.51
N GLY A 114 6.17 0.07 21.22
CA GLY A 114 5.17 -0.01 20.15
C GLY A 114 4.23 -1.20 20.29
N VAL A 115 4.73 -2.38 20.71
CA VAL A 115 3.89 -3.57 20.98
C VAL A 115 2.90 -3.32 22.11
N VAL A 116 3.33 -2.68 23.20
CA VAL A 116 2.46 -2.37 24.34
C VAL A 116 1.40 -1.35 23.92
N GLU A 117 1.82 -0.25 23.30
CA GLU A 117 0.96 0.84 22.87
C GLU A 117 -0.11 0.35 21.87
N ALA A 118 0.32 -0.32 20.81
CA ALA A 118 -0.59 -0.85 19.79
C ALA A 118 -1.54 -1.90 20.39
N GLY A 119 -1.02 -2.82 21.23
CA GLY A 119 -1.80 -3.90 21.82
C GLY A 119 -2.92 -3.43 22.75
N THR A 120 -2.73 -2.30 23.41
CA THR A 120 -3.76 -1.71 24.31
C THR A 120 -4.76 -0.84 23.55
N THR A 121 -4.31 -0.11 22.55
CA THR A 121 -5.06 0.94 21.87
C THR A 121 -5.81 0.43 20.64
N MET A 122 -5.13 -0.35 19.75
CA MET A 122 -5.71 -0.73 18.47
C MET A 122 -6.82 -1.78 18.58
N ASN A 123 -7.91 -1.53 17.86
CA ASN A 123 -9.03 -2.48 17.75
C ASN A 123 -8.67 -3.76 17.01
N ASP A 124 -7.61 -3.76 16.22
CA ASP A 124 -7.12 -4.89 15.43
C ASP A 124 -6.91 -6.13 16.31
N TYR A 125 -6.27 -5.93 17.47
CA TYR A 125 -5.96 -7.01 18.41
C TYR A 125 -7.15 -7.49 19.24
N LYS A 126 -8.28 -6.75 19.18
CA LYS A 126 -9.55 -7.14 19.81
C LYS A 126 -10.49 -7.81 18.80
N ARG A 127 -10.42 -7.46 17.53
CA ARG A 127 -11.41 -7.83 16.51
C ARG A 127 -10.91 -8.86 15.50
N ILE A 128 -9.61 -9.04 15.33
CA ILE A 128 -9.01 -9.97 14.37
C ILE A 128 -8.55 -11.24 15.08
N ARG A 129 -8.68 -12.40 14.42
CA ARG A 129 -8.22 -13.68 14.95
C ARG A 129 -7.21 -14.33 14.00
N ILE A 130 -6.37 -15.22 14.56
CA ILE A 130 -5.50 -16.10 13.78
C ILE A 130 -6.07 -17.52 13.85
N SER A 131 -6.17 -18.17 12.69
CA SER A 131 -6.70 -19.54 12.57
C SER A 131 -5.63 -20.62 12.58
N THR A 132 -4.37 -20.29 12.37
CA THR A 132 -3.25 -21.24 12.29
C THR A 132 -2.70 -21.69 13.65
N GLN A 133 -3.06 -21.02 14.74
CA GLN A 133 -2.56 -21.26 16.08
C GLN A 133 -3.69 -21.21 17.13
N GLY A 134 -4.68 -22.09 17.01
CA GLY A 134 -5.69 -22.27 18.05
C GLY A 134 -6.74 -21.18 18.16
N TYR A 135 -7.05 -20.44 17.10
CA TYR A 135 -8.12 -19.43 17.07
C TYR A 135 -7.98 -18.28 18.08
N ARG A 136 -6.76 -17.94 18.45
CA ARG A 136 -6.50 -16.81 19.34
C ARG A 136 -6.71 -15.46 18.64
N HIS A 137 -6.79 -14.40 19.41
CA HIS A 137 -6.72 -13.03 18.86
C HIS A 137 -5.35 -12.78 18.20
N LEU A 138 -5.36 -11.92 17.17
CA LEU A 138 -4.16 -11.32 16.61
C LEU A 138 -3.40 -10.59 17.72
N ALA A 139 -2.09 -10.63 17.69
CA ALA A 139 -1.25 -9.91 18.64
C ALA A 139 -0.27 -8.97 17.88
N PRO A 140 0.21 -7.89 18.51
CA PRO A 140 1.16 -6.99 17.85
C PRO A 140 2.42 -7.65 17.28
N ARG A 141 2.89 -8.72 17.94
CA ARG A 141 4.01 -9.53 17.42
C ARG A 141 3.69 -10.27 16.13
N ASP A 142 2.41 -10.57 15.89
CA ASP A 142 1.99 -11.22 14.64
C ASP A 142 2.01 -10.23 13.50
N THR A 143 1.48 -9.00 13.69
CA THR A 143 1.51 -7.95 12.67
C THR A 143 2.94 -7.56 12.32
N ARG A 144 3.83 -7.46 13.32
CA ARG A 144 5.26 -7.27 13.07
C ARG A 144 5.87 -8.39 12.23
N ARG A 145 5.52 -9.66 12.50
CA ARG A 145 6.00 -10.80 11.69
C ARG A 145 5.48 -10.73 10.25
N LEU A 146 4.20 -10.38 10.08
CA LEU A 146 3.60 -10.18 8.75
C LEU A 146 4.31 -9.05 8.00
N HIS A 147 4.56 -7.93 8.65
CA HIS A 147 5.33 -6.82 8.07
C HIS A 147 6.71 -7.27 7.56
N MET A 148 7.46 -8.00 8.37
CA MET A 148 8.78 -8.50 7.96
C MET A 148 8.69 -9.47 6.78
N ALA A 149 7.65 -10.31 6.72
CA ALA A 149 7.40 -11.21 5.59
C ALA A 149 7.08 -10.42 4.31
N SER A 150 6.24 -9.39 4.41
CA SER A 150 5.90 -8.51 3.27
C SER A 150 7.14 -7.77 2.75
N LEU A 151 8.03 -7.30 3.63
CA LEU A 151 9.28 -6.66 3.21
C LEU A 151 10.21 -7.65 2.49
N GLU A 152 10.27 -8.90 2.95
CA GLU A 152 11.08 -9.92 2.29
C GLU A 152 10.51 -10.27 0.89
N ALA A 153 9.19 -10.45 0.78
CA ALA A 153 8.53 -10.64 -0.51
C ALA A 153 8.77 -9.46 -1.47
N MET A 154 8.77 -8.23 -0.94
CA MET A 154 9.03 -7.02 -1.72
C MET A 154 10.50 -6.94 -2.20
N ARG A 155 11.48 -7.39 -1.38
CA ARG A 155 12.88 -7.52 -1.82
C ARG A 155 13.03 -8.51 -2.98
N GLN A 156 12.35 -9.65 -2.88
CA GLN A 156 12.35 -10.66 -3.94
C GLN A 156 11.69 -10.13 -5.22
N PHE A 157 10.62 -9.36 -5.09
CA PHE A 157 9.99 -8.66 -6.21
C PHE A 157 10.99 -7.72 -6.90
N PHE A 158 11.69 -6.86 -6.17
CA PHE A 158 12.67 -5.93 -6.74
C PHE A 158 13.93 -6.62 -7.28
N ALA A 159 14.23 -7.85 -6.86
CA ALA A 159 15.31 -8.65 -7.44
C ALA A 159 15.02 -9.09 -8.89
N SER A 160 13.76 -9.10 -9.31
CA SER A 160 13.30 -9.60 -10.60
C SER A 160 12.52 -8.59 -11.46
N HIS A 161 12.18 -7.42 -10.91
CA HIS A 161 11.42 -6.39 -11.62
C HIS A 161 12.12 -5.03 -11.50
N ASP A 162 12.09 -4.28 -12.60
CA ASP A 162 12.68 -2.93 -12.63
C ASP A 162 11.86 -1.97 -11.75
N PRO A 163 12.46 -1.36 -10.72
CA PRO A 163 11.78 -0.39 -9.89
C PRO A 163 11.24 0.82 -10.65
N ALA A 164 11.89 1.24 -11.74
CA ALA A 164 11.42 2.36 -12.57
C ALA A 164 10.08 2.08 -13.26
N HIS A 165 9.71 0.81 -13.39
CA HIS A 165 8.42 0.35 -13.91
C HIS A 165 7.53 -0.27 -12.83
N SER A 166 7.84 -0.01 -11.56
CA SER A 166 7.17 -0.64 -10.44
C SER A 166 6.33 0.34 -9.64
N VAL A 167 5.15 -0.12 -9.21
CA VAL A 167 4.23 0.54 -8.30
C VAL A 167 4.03 -0.36 -7.08
N ILE A 168 4.20 0.20 -5.89
CA ILE A 168 3.91 -0.49 -4.64
C ILE A 168 2.56 -0.02 -4.11
N VAL A 169 1.74 -0.96 -3.67
CA VAL A 169 0.46 -0.70 -3.01
C VAL A 169 0.49 -1.33 -1.63
N SER A 170 0.38 -0.51 -0.59
CA SER A 170 0.25 -1.00 0.79
C SER A 170 -0.98 -0.39 1.46
N HIS A 171 -1.45 -1.00 2.56
CA HIS A 171 -2.46 -0.33 3.37
C HIS A 171 -1.81 0.57 4.42
N HIS A 172 -0.93 0.02 5.25
CA HIS A 172 -0.20 0.84 6.22
C HIS A 172 0.86 1.71 5.54
N ALA A 173 1.12 2.88 6.13
CA ALA A 173 2.03 3.86 5.56
C ALA A 173 3.50 3.43 5.65
N PRO A 174 4.30 3.66 4.60
CA PRO A 174 5.71 3.30 4.61
C PRO A 174 6.61 4.31 5.35
N SER A 175 6.11 5.50 5.66
CA SER A 175 6.93 6.57 6.23
C SER A 175 6.15 7.43 7.21
N MET A 176 6.83 7.89 8.25
CA MET A 176 6.34 8.91 9.18
C MET A 176 5.88 10.20 8.46
N ARG A 177 6.42 10.47 7.27
CA ARG A 177 6.06 11.67 6.49
C ARG A 177 4.61 11.66 6.01
N SER A 178 3.96 10.50 5.98
CA SER A 178 2.53 10.37 5.68
C SER A 178 1.62 10.82 6.82
N LEU A 179 2.15 10.86 8.06
CA LEU A 179 1.38 11.27 9.23
C LEU A 179 1.23 12.80 9.28
N PRO A 180 0.07 13.31 9.72
CA PRO A 180 -0.07 14.71 10.13
C PRO A 180 1.02 15.09 11.13
N GLU A 181 1.55 16.30 11.05
CA GLU A 181 2.71 16.72 11.83
C GLU A 181 2.49 16.58 13.34
N ASN A 182 1.30 16.95 13.81
CA ASN A 182 0.92 16.86 15.22
C ASN A 182 0.81 15.42 15.74
N ARG A 183 0.68 14.43 14.84
CA ARG A 183 0.58 13.00 15.22
C ARG A 183 1.92 12.27 15.16
N ARG A 184 2.95 12.84 14.55
CA ARG A 184 4.24 12.17 14.33
C ARG A 184 4.94 11.73 15.61
N SER A 185 4.75 12.46 16.72
CA SER A 185 5.31 12.14 18.03
C SER A 185 4.41 11.28 18.93
N GLU A 186 3.20 10.97 18.51
CA GLU A 186 2.29 10.15 19.30
C GLU A 186 2.80 8.69 19.33
N PRO A 187 2.87 8.04 20.51
CA PRO A 187 3.34 6.66 20.63
C PRO A 187 2.58 5.69 19.73
N ILE A 188 1.26 5.87 19.60
CA ILE A 188 0.38 5.01 18.79
C ILE A 188 0.68 5.09 17.28
N SER A 189 1.36 6.13 16.83
CA SER A 189 1.67 6.31 15.42
C SER A 189 2.54 5.18 14.84
N CYS A 190 3.21 4.40 15.69
CA CYS A 190 3.90 3.17 15.29
C CYS A 190 2.98 2.08 14.73
N ALA A 191 1.67 2.12 15.04
CA ALA A 191 0.67 1.22 14.46
C ALA A 191 0.14 1.69 13.09
N TYR A 192 0.44 2.92 12.69
CA TYR A 192 -0.04 3.52 11.43
C TYR A 192 1.03 3.55 10.35
N ALA A 193 2.29 3.75 10.72
CA ALA A 193 3.41 3.90 9.79
C ALA A 193 4.65 3.15 10.26
N SER A 194 5.48 2.76 9.29
CA SER A 194 6.83 2.25 9.51
C SER A 194 7.88 3.24 9.00
N HIS A 195 9.13 3.06 9.38
CA HIS A 195 10.23 3.91 8.91
C HIS A 195 10.97 3.23 7.74
N LEU A 196 10.34 3.22 6.55
CA LEU A 196 10.88 2.58 5.35
C LEU A 196 11.53 3.56 4.37
N ASP A 197 11.84 4.78 4.79
CA ASP A 197 12.48 5.78 3.92
C ASP A 197 13.76 5.23 3.28
N GLY A 198 14.65 4.60 4.05
CA GLY A 198 15.87 3.97 3.53
C GLY A 198 15.59 2.79 2.57
N PHE A 199 14.54 2.01 2.80
CA PHE A 199 14.12 0.95 1.89
C PHE A 199 13.62 1.54 0.55
N ILE A 200 12.84 2.62 0.61
CA ILE A 200 12.37 3.33 -0.58
C ILE A 200 13.53 3.97 -1.33
N GLU A 201 14.48 4.60 -0.64
CA GLU A 201 15.69 5.20 -1.25
C GLU A 201 16.57 4.16 -1.94
N GLN A 202 16.66 2.95 -1.39
CA GLN A 202 17.41 1.85 -1.97
C GLN A 202 16.79 1.34 -3.27
N HIS A 203 15.47 1.15 -3.31
CA HIS A 203 14.79 0.51 -4.44
C HIS A 203 14.21 1.51 -5.45
N GLN A 204 13.68 2.64 -4.99
CA GLN A 204 13.15 3.72 -5.82
C GLN A 204 12.03 3.30 -6.81
N PRO A 205 10.96 2.60 -6.35
CA PRO A 205 9.79 2.39 -7.21
C PRO A 205 9.23 3.72 -7.72
N GLN A 206 8.55 3.70 -8.85
CA GLN A 206 8.03 4.94 -9.45
C GLN A 206 6.96 5.59 -8.57
N LEU A 207 6.09 4.77 -7.98
CA LEU A 207 4.97 5.20 -7.14
C LEU A 207 4.79 4.24 -5.96
N TRP A 208 4.46 4.77 -4.80
CA TRP A 208 3.99 4.04 -3.64
C TRP A 208 2.63 4.60 -3.21
N VAL A 209 1.58 3.79 -3.32
CA VAL A 209 0.22 4.14 -2.88
C VAL A 209 -0.05 3.47 -1.55
N HIS A 210 -0.66 4.19 -0.60
CA HIS A 210 -1.10 3.59 0.65
C HIS A 210 -2.42 4.19 1.18
N GLY A 211 -2.95 3.66 2.29
CA GLY A 211 -4.14 4.10 3.01
C GLY A 211 -3.90 4.31 4.50
N HIS A 212 -4.86 3.91 5.32
CA HIS A 212 -4.87 3.75 6.78
C HIS A 212 -4.86 5.05 7.61
N ILE A 213 -4.20 6.10 7.17
CA ILE A 213 -3.98 7.30 8.01
C ILE A 213 -5.18 8.24 8.03
N HIS A 214 -6.12 8.10 7.09
CA HIS A 214 -7.25 9.02 6.88
C HIS A 214 -6.83 10.49 6.67
N HIS A 215 -5.61 10.70 6.19
CA HIS A 215 -5.05 11.99 5.84
C HIS A 215 -4.36 11.91 4.49
N SER A 216 -4.75 12.78 3.55
CA SER A 216 -4.13 12.80 2.22
C SER A 216 -2.71 13.34 2.30
N SER A 217 -1.80 12.63 1.66
CA SER A 217 -0.41 13.08 1.49
C SER A 217 0.11 12.75 0.10
N ASP A 218 0.99 13.59 -0.40
CA ASP A 218 1.65 13.45 -1.70
C ASP A 218 3.04 14.06 -1.60
N TYR A 219 4.07 13.22 -1.54
CA TYR A 219 5.45 13.66 -1.34
C TYR A 219 6.43 12.71 -2.05
N ARG A 220 7.73 13.06 -2.00
CA ARG A 220 8.76 12.22 -2.59
C ARG A 220 9.81 11.78 -1.59
N ILE A 221 10.26 10.54 -1.76
CA ILE A 221 11.47 9.98 -1.16
C ILE A 221 12.39 9.58 -2.32
N GLY A 222 13.47 10.32 -2.52
CA GLY A 222 14.25 10.21 -3.74
C GLY A 222 13.38 10.45 -4.98
N ARG A 223 13.35 9.50 -5.92
CA ARG A 223 12.49 9.56 -7.12
C ARG A 223 11.08 9.04 -6.89
N THR A 224 10.87 8.23 -5.86
CA THR A 224 9.58 7.63 -5.55
C THR A 224 8.58 8.69 -5.10
N ARG A 225 7.43 8.76 -5.77
CA ARG A 225 6.26 9.49 -5.27
C ARG A 225 5.51 8.60 -4.29
N VAL A 226 5.25 9.09 -3.09
CA VAL A 226 4.42 8.42 -2.08
C VAL A 226 3.11 9.17 -1.97
N LEU A 227 1.99 8.46 -2.15
CA LEU A 227 0.67 9.05 -2.29
C LEU A 227 -0.36 8.28 -1.47
N THR A 228 -1.26 9.00 -0.81
CA THR A 228 -2.46 8.43 -0.20
C THR A 228 -3.68 9.30 -0.44
N ASN A 229 -4.84 8.66 -0.72
CA ASN A 229 -6.11 9.33 -1.00
C ASN A 229 -7.25 8.61 -0.25
N PRO A 230 -7.24 8.65 1.07
CA PRO A 230 -8.23 8.01 1.92
C PRO A 230 -9.50 8.85 2.01
N ARG A 231 -10.66 8.19 2.04
CA ARG A 231 -11.94 8.86 2.35
C ARG A 231 -12.08 9.13 3.84
N GLY A 232 -11.75 8.15 4.67
CA GLY A 232 -11.95 8.20 6.11
C GLY A 232 -13.39 7.86 6.56
N TYR A 233 -13.61 7.93 7.87
CA TYR A 233 -14.91 7.61 8.46
C TYR A 233 -15.96 8.70 8.19
N PRO A 234 -17.28 8.34 8.15
CA PRO A 234 -18.33 9.34 7.94
C PRO A 234 -18.38 10.44 9.00
N GLU A 235 -18.07 10.10 10.26
CA GLU A 235 -18.05 11.05 11.37
C GLU A 235 -16.80 11.94 11.35
N GLU A 236 -15.72 11.47 10.75
CA GLU A 236 -14.45 12.17 10.64
C GLU A 236 -13.88 12.02 9.19
N PRO A 237 -14.56 12.62 8.20
CA PRO A 237 -14.15 12.46 6.81
C PRO A 237 -12.88 13.24 6.50
N ASN A 238 -12.02 12.66 5.70
CA ASN A 238 -10.88 13.38 5.15
C ASN A 238 -11.34 14.43 4.13
N ARG A 239 -11.27 15.70 4.50
CA ARG A 239 -11.71 16.83 3.65
C ARG A 239 -10.87 17.01 2.39
N SER A 240 -9.69 16.39 2.34
CA SER A 240 -8.80 16.41 1.17
C SER A 240 -8.97 15.19 0.28
N PHE A 241 -9.94 14.32 0.54
CA PHE A 241 -10.28 13.18 -0.32
C PHE A 241 -10.73 13.66 -1.70
N VAL A 242 -10.11 13.12 -2.74
CA VAL A 242 -10.42 13.43 -4.14
C VAL A 242 -11.00 12.17 -4.80
N PRO A 243 -12.34 12.03 -4.91
CA PRO A 243 -12.97 10.78 -5.35
C PRO A 243 -12.65 10.39 -6.80
N ASN A 244 -12.15 11.30 -7.59
CA ASN A 244 -11.74 11.11 -8.99
C ASN A 244 -10.23 11.26 -9.20
N LEU A 245 -9.39 11.02 -8.17
CA LEU A 245 -7.95 11.17 -8.28
C LEU A 245 -7.36 10.13 -9.25
N VAL A 246 -6.84 10.62 -10.36
CA VAL A 246 -6.08 9.81 -11.32
C VAL A 246 -4.63 10.28 -11.34
N VAL A 247 -3.71 9.35 -11.20
CA VAL A 247 -2.27 9.60 -11.30
C VAL A 247 -1.67 8.85 -12.49
N SER A 248 -0.64 9.43 -13.09
CA SER A 248 0.06 8.80 -14.21
C SER A 248 1.38 8.20 -13.76
N VAL A 249 1.67 6.99 -14.24
CA VAL A 249 2.96 6.33 -14.18
C VAL A 249 3.45 6.02 -15.60
N ASP A 250 4.75 6.11 -15.80
CA ASP A 250 5.36 6.05 -17.13
C ASP A 250 5.91 4.62 -17.37
N ALA A 251 5.37 3.94 -18.37
CA ALA A 251 5.87 2.63 -18.79
C ALA A 251 7.22 2.72 -19.53
N ASP A 252 7.60 3.94 -20.01
CA ASP A 252 8.84 4.20 -20.75
C ASP A 252 9.92 4.91 -19.91
N ALA A 253 9.78 4.95 -18.59
CA ALA A 253 10.67 5.72 -17.70
C ALA A 253 12.16 5.33 -17.83
N ALA A 254 12.47 4.08 -18.16
CA ALA A 254 13.85 3.61 -18.36
C ALA A 254 14.56 4.31 -19.52
N HIS A 255 13.87 4.60 -20.61
CA HIS A 255 14.49 5.20 -21.82
C HIS A 255 14.92 6.66 -21.59
N ARG A 256 14.26 7.40 -20.68
CA ARG A 256 14.62 8.78 -20.36
C ARG A 256 15.82 8.91 -19.42
N SER A 257 16.07 7.89 -18.57
CA SER A 257 17.20 7.92 -17.63
C SER A 257 18.56 7.66 -18.32
N GLU A 258 18.58 6.93 -19.44
CA GLU A 258 19.79 6.72 -20.25
C GLU A 258 20.15 7.95 -21.08
N LEU A 259 19.16 8.69 -21.58
CA LEU A 259 19.38 9.90 -22.37
C LEU A 259 19.85 11.10 -21.51
N SER A 260 19.69 11.05 -20.20
CA SER A 260 20.13 12.11 -19.25
C SER A 260 21.51 11.87 -18.63
N ARG A 261 22.20 10.75 -18.94
CA ARG A 261 23.59 10.55 -18.51
C ARG A 261 24.53 11.43 -19.34
N PRO A 262 25.28 12.36 -18.74
CA PRO A 262 26.24 13.15 -19.47
C PRO A 262 27.30 12.21 -20.05
N LEU A 263 27.56 12.33 -21.36
CA LEU A 263 28.62 11.63 -22.06
C LEU A 263 29.95 11.82 -21.29
N ARG A 264 30.46 10.77 -20.69
CA ARG A 264 31.83 10.79 -20.13
C ARG A 264 32.81 11.09 -21.27
N LYS A 265 33.31 12.33 -21.27
CA LYS A 265 34.41 12.72 -22.16
C LYS A 265 35.61 11.88 -21.79
N THR A 266 35.94 10.92 -22.65
CA THR A 266 37.18 10.14 -22.59
C THR A 266 38.33 11.09 -22.98
N VAL A 267 39.01 11.63 -21.99
CA VAL A 267 40.25 12.41 -22.21
C VAL A 267 41.34 11.39 -22.60
N ARG A 268 41.60 11.26 -23.88
CA ARG A 268 42.81 10.56 -24.37
C ARG A 268 44.03 11.42 -23.97
N LYS A 269 44.80 10.96 -23.02
CA LYS A 269 46.15 11.48 -22.80
C LYS A 269 47.03 11.07 -23.97
N ASN A 270 47.34 12.01 -24.84
CA ASN A 270 48.41 11.86 -25.80
C ASN A 270 49.75 11.80 -25.05
N VAL A 271 50.37 10.63 -25.01
CA VAL A 271 51.77 10.49 -24.68
C VAL A 271 52.54 10.69 -26.01
N ARG A 272 53.31 11.75 -26.13
CA ARG A 272 54.32 11.91 -27.18
C ARG A 272 55.67 11.38 -26.68
N PRO A 273 56.49 10.92 -27.61
CA PRO A 273 57.75 10.17 -27.36
C PRO A 273 58.84 11.01 -26.72
#